data_dcee8ae69f89aa14df7dd43a9757d574
#
_entry.id   dcee8ae69f89aa14df7dd43a9757d574
#
_cell.length_a   1.000
_cell.length_b   1.000
_cell.length_c   1.000
_cell.angle_alpha   90.00
_cell.angle_beta   90.00
_cell.angle_gamma   90.00
#
_symmetry.space_group_name_H-M   'P 1'
#
loop_
_entity.id
_entity.type
_entity.pdbx_description
1 polymer ?
#
loop_
_entity_poly.entity_id
_entity_poly.type
_entity_poly.pdbx_seq_one_letter_code
_entity_poly.pdbx_strand_id
1 'polypeptide(L)'
;MNLLLESLKALLFGIVEGVTEWLPISSTGHMILLDEFVQLQMTDAFKSMFEVVIQLGAILAVVMLYFSKLWPFKKPKKGEGFVGLFKMETVMLWLKVVVAILPSAIVGIPFDDWMDAHLHNAPVVAAMLVIYGVAFILVEKKHRARRARIQSVELIDMRMALMIGLFQVLSLVPGTSRSGATILGGILMGCSRAAASEFSFFLAVPTMAGASLIKVLKFGLSFTSEELLILGIGCVSAFVVSIIAIKTFIGYIKQHSFTAFGWYRIILGALVAVYFLLK
;
A
#
# COMPACT_ATOMS: atom_id res chain seq x y z
N MET A 1 19.54 -21.28 14.84
CA MET A 1 18.21 -20.67 14.59
C MET A 1 17.16 -21.77 14.54
N ASN A 2 16.00 -21.61 15.19
CA ASN A 2 14.90 -22.58 15.03
C ASN A 2 14.06 -22.19 13.81
N LEU A 3 14.29 -22.85 12.68
CA LEU A 3 13.67 -22.51 11.40
C LEU A 3 12.12 -22.55 11.45
N LEU A 4 11.53 -23.46 12.25
CA LEU A 4 10.08 -23.53 12.43
C LEU A 4 9.56 -22.26 13.11
N LEU A 5 10.23 -21.77 14.16
CA LEU A 5 9.85 -20.56 14.86
C LEU A 5 9.94 -19.32 13.96
N GLU A 6 11.04 -19.21 13.21
CA GLU A 6 11.20 -18.08 12.27
C GLU A 6 10.18 -18.14 11.12
N SER A 7 9.82 -19.34 10.66
CA SER A 7 8.74 -19.53 9.69
C SER A 7 7.37 -19.08 10.22
N LEU A 8 7.07 -19.36 11.49
CA LEU A 8 5.83 -18.91 12.14
C LEU A 8 5.80 -17.38 12.31
N LYS A 9 6.94 -16.78 12.64
CA LYS A 9 7.05 -15.32 12.70
C LYS A 9 6.84 -14.70 11.31
N ALA A 10 7.49 -15.22 10.27
CA ALA A 10 7.32 -14.75 8.89
C ALA A 10 5.85 -14.87 8.41
N LEU A 11 5.19 -15.97 8.77
CA LEU A 11 3.76 -16.16 8.54
C LEU A 11 2.93 -15.04 9.20
N LEU A 12 3.22 -14.71 10.45
CA LEU A 12 2.54 -13.65 11.19
C LEU A 12 2.79 -12.27 10.56
N PHE A 13 4.04 -11.93 10.20
CA PHE A 13 4.36 -10.71 9.46
C PHE A 13 3.57 -10.61 8.15
N GLY A 14 3.54 -11.69 7.36
CA GLY A 14 2.76 -11.71 6.12
C GLY A 14 1.25 -11.58 6.33
N ILE A 15 0.69 -12.15 7.42
CA ILE A 15 -0.73 -11.96 7.78
C ILE A 15 -1.00 -10.49 8.10
N VAL A 16 -0.17 -9.87 8.95
CA VAL A 16 -0.33 -8.47 9.34
C VAL A 16 -0.20 -7.55 8.11
N GLU A 17 0.80 -7.77 7.27
CA GLU A 17 0.98 -7.05 6.01
C GLU A 17 -0.25 -7.20 5.10
N GLY A 18 -0.69 -8.43 4.87
CA GLY A 18 -1.82 -8.73 3.99
C GLY A 18 -3.15 -8.08 4.44
N VAL A 19 -3.35 -7.90 5.75
CA VAL A 19 -4.52 -7.18 6.28
C VAL A 19 -4.32 -5.67 6.15
N THR A 20 -3.18 -5.15 6.60
CA THR A 20 -3.02 -3.72 6.90
C THR A 20 -2.63 -2.88 5.69
N GLU A 21 -2.08 -3.47 4.64
CA GLU A 21 -1.64 -2.74 3.45
C GLU A 21 -2.81 -2.14 2.65
N TRP A 22 -3.91 -2.85 2.55
CA TRP A 22 -5.08 -2.41 1.76
C TRP A 22 -6.01 -1.48 2.51
N LEU A 23 -6.03 -1.61 3.82
CA LEU A 23 -6.79 -0.73 4.70
C LEU A 23 -5.99 0.58 4.92
N PRO A 24 -6.67 1.73 5.03
CA PRO A 24 -5.98 3.00 5.24
C PRO A 24 -5.55 3.18 6.71
N ILE A 25 -4.84 2.18 7.28
CA ILE A 25 -4.46 2.11 8.71
C ILE A 25 -2.96 2.07 8.98
N SER A 26 -2.13 2.05 7.94
CA SER A 26 -0.66 1.99 7.97
C SER A 26 -0.07 0.64 8.36
N SER A 27 0.32 -0.14 7.37
CA SER A 27 1.10 -1.39 7.56
C SER A 27 2.40 -1.12 8.35
N THR A 28 3.15 -0.08 8.01
CA THR A 28 4.37 0.32 8.72
C THR A 28 4.16 0.50 10.23
N GLY A 29 3.06 1.14 10.65
CA GLY A 29 2.74 1.31 12.07
C GLY A 29 2.52 -0.02 12.79
N HIS A 30 1.93 -0.99 12.11
CA HIS A 30 1.72 -2.33 12.65
C HIS A 30 3.00 -3.16 12.67
N MET A 31 3.84 -3.04 11.61
CA MET A 31 5.12 -3.75 11.54
C MET A 31 6.08 -3.31 12.63
N ILE A 32 6.19 -2.02 12.92
CA ILE A 32 7.02 -1.49 14.01
C ILE A 32 6.58 -2.07 15.37
N LEU A 33 5.26 -2.12 15.63
CA LEU A 33 4.77 -2.74 16.86
C LEU A 33 4.99 -4.25 16.87
N LEU A 34 4.79 -4.92 15.74
CA LEU A 34 4.98 -6.36 15.66
C LEU A 34 6.44 -6.74 15.87
N ASP A 35 7.39 -6.02 15.23
CA ASP A 35 8.83 -6.29 15.37
C ASP A 35 9.32 -6.08 16.80
N GLU A 36 8.69 -5.20 17.56
CA GLU A 36 9.02 -4.99 18.98
C GLU A 36 8.80 -6.25 19.83
N PHE A 37 7.77 -7.06 19.51
CA PHE A 37 7.41 -8.27 20.27
C PHE A 37 7.81 -9.58 19.57
N VAL A 38 7.92 -9.56 18.25
CA VAL A 38 8.13 -10.74 17.40
C VAL A 38 9.29 -10.48 16.44
N GLN A 39 10.51 -10.43 16.98
CA GLN A 39 11.72 -10.17 16.19
C GLN A 39 12.14 -11.40 15.38
N LEU A 40 12.33 -11.23 14.07
CA LEU A 40 13.00 -12.22 13.22
C LEU A 40 14.48 -12.31 13.59
N GLN A 41 14.98 -13.52 13.85
CA GLN A 41 16.40 -13.77 14.13
C GLN A 41 17.23 -13.85 12.84
N MET A 42 17.18 -12.77 12.07
CA MET A 42 17.84 -12.57 10.78
C MET A 42 18.69 -11.30 10.82
N THR A 43 19.53 -11.10 9.81
CA THR A 43 20.32 -9.87 9.68
C THR A 43 19.42 -8.65 9.52
N ASP A 44 19.85 -7.48 10.00
CA ASP A 44 19.05 -6.26 9.85
C ASP A 44 18.84 -5.88 8.38
N ALA A 45 19.84 -6.17 7.53
CA ALA A 45 19.71 -6.00 6.08
C ALA A 45 18.58 -6.88 5.49
N PHE A 46 18.50 -8.15 5.94
CA PHE A 46 17.43 -9.05 5.52
C PHE A 46 16.06 -8.57 6.02
N LYS A 47 15.95 -8.17 7.30
CA LYS A 47 14.69 -7.68 7.88
C LYS A 47 14.16 -6.45 7.11
N SER A 48 15.02 -5.47 6.86
CA SER A 48 14.66 -4.28 6.08
C SER A 48 14.21 -4.62 4.65
N MET A 49 14.84 -5.58 4.00
CA MET A 49 14.42 -6.08 2.69
C MET A 49 13.13 -6.88 2.78
N PHE A 50 12.99 -7.77 3.75
CA PHE A 50 11.83 -8.65 3.97
C PHE A 50 10.54 -7.86 4.11
N GLU A 51 10.50 -6.84 4.97
CA GLU A 51 9.31 -6.01 5.21
C GLU A 51 8.78 -5.33 3.94
N VAL A 52 9.68 -4.94 3.04
CA VAL A 52 9.27 -4.33 1.76
C VAL A 52 8.89 -5.39 0.72
N VAL A 53 9.62 -6.51 0.68
CA VAL A 53 9.41 -7.52 -0.37
C VAL A 53 8.18 -8.39 -0.12
N ILE A 54 7.74 -8.61 1.13
CA ILE A 54 6.46 -9.31 1.38
C ILE A 54 5.25 -8.56 0.80
N GLN A 55 5.38 -7.25 0.56
CA GLN A 55 4.39 -6.46 -0.17
C GLN A 55 4.19 -6.95 -1.61
N LEU A 56 5.19 -7.60 -2.24
CA LEU A 56 5.01 -8.24 -3.55
C LEU A 56 3.94 -9.34 -3.50
N GLY A 57 3.90 -10.10 -2.40
CA GLY A 57 2.80 -11.05 -2.16
C GLY A 57 1.45 -10.32 -2.15
N ALA A 58 1.37 -9.22 -1.39
CA ALA A 58 0.16 -8.42 -1.30
C ALA A 58 -0.29 -7.87 -2.67
N ILE A 59 0.61 -7.27 -3.49
CA ILE A 59 0.21 -6.72 -4.80
C ILE A 59 -0.19 -7.79 -5.82
N LEU A 60 0.33 -9.00 -5.71
CA LEU A 60 -0.12 -10.12 -6.56
C LEU A 60 -1.61 -10.42 -6.34
N ALA A 61 -2.15 -10.19 -5.14
CA ALA A 61 -3.58 -10.32 -4.87
C ALA A 61 -4.40 -9.30 -5.68
N VAL A 62 -3.93 -8.05 -5.80
CA VAL A 62 -4.57 -7.04 -6.66
C VAL A 62 -4.49 -7.45 -8.12
N VAL A 63 -3.31 -7.86 -8.60
CA VAL A 63 -3.15 -8.31 -9.99
C VAL A 63 -4.10 -9.45 -10.28
N MET A 64 -4.24 -10.42 -9.38
CA MET A 64 -5.16 -11.55 -9.55
C MET A 64 -6.64 -11.11 -9.54
N LEU A 65 -7.06 -10.32 -8.55
CA LEU A 65 -8.46 -9.91 -8.38
C LEU A 65 -8.95 -8.96 -9.48
N TYR A 66 -8.06 -8.13 -10.00
CA TYR A 66 -8.35 -7.13 -11.02
C TYR A 66 -7.70 -7.43 -12.37
N PHE A 67 -7.31 -8.69 -12.61
CA PHE A 67 -6.60 -9.09 -13.82
C PHE A 67 -7.29 -8.62 -15.10
N SER A 68 -8.60 -8.76 -15.21
CA SER A 68 -9.37 -8.34 -16.39
C SER A 68 -9.32 -6.85 -16.68
N LYS A 69 -9.18 -6.01 -15.62
CA LYS A 69 -9.02 -4.55 -15.72
C LYS A 69 -7.59 -4.13 -15.98
N LEU A 70 -6.61 -4.88 -15.47
CA LEU A 70 -5.18 -4.55 -15.55
C LEU A 70 -4.51 -5.13 -16.80
N TRP A 71 -5.06 -6.18 -17.40
CA TRP A 71 -4.50 -6.84 -18.58
C TRP A 71 -4.84 -6.08 -19.86
N PRO A 72 -3.85 -5.42 -20.51
CA PRO A 72 -4.10 -4.50 -21.62
C PRO A 72 -4.36 -5.19 -22.96
N PHE A 73 -4.10 -6.50 -23.08
CA PHE A 73 -4.18 -7.19 -24.36
C PHE A 73 -5.56 -7.79 -24.59
N LYS A 74 -6.02 -7.75 -25.85
CA LYS A 74 -7.23 -8.42 -26.36
C LYS A 74 -6.95 -9.08 -27.70
N LYS A 75 -7.81 -10.00 -28.12
CA LYS A 75 -7.74 -10.56 -29.48
C LYS A 75 -8.18 -9.45 -30.46
N PRO A 76 -7.37 -9.12 -31.49
CA PRO A 76 -7.74 -8.11 -32.48
C PRO A 76 -8.89 -8.60 -33.34
N LYS A 77 -9.78 -7.71 -33.72
CA LYS A 77 -10.79 -8.01 -34.74
C LYS A 77 -10.16 -7.91 -36.14
N LYS A 78 -10.76 -8.59 -37.12
CA LYS A 78 -10.29 -8.62 -38.50
C LYS A 78 -10.21 -7.17 -39.04
N GLY A 79 -8.99 -6.72 -39.38
CA GLY A 79 -8.74 -5.36 -39.90
C GLY A 79 -8.26 -4.33 -38.89
N GLU A 80 -8.19 -4.62 -37.59
CA GLU A 80 -7.76 -3.66 -36.55
C GLU A 80 -6.23 -3.42 -36.48
N GLY A 81 -5.42 -4.21 -37.17
CA GLY A 81 -3.96 -4.10 -37.13
C GLY A 81 -3.36 -4.24 -35.71
N PHE A 82 -2.13 -3.73 -35.50
CA PHE A 82 -1.42 -3.83 -34.23
C PHE A 82 -2.13 -3.12 -33.05
N VAL A 83 -2.78 -2.00 -33.31
CA VAL A 83 -3.52 -1.24 -32.29
C VAL A 83 -4.71 -2.03 -31.74
N GLY A 84 -5.30 -2.90 -32.56
CA GLY A 84 -6.39 -3.79 -32.16
C GLY A 84 -6.03 -4.83 -31.10
N LEU A 85 -4.73 -5.05 -30.84
CA LEU A 85 -4.26 -5.92 -29.75
C LEU A 85 -4.49 -5.32 -28.37
N PHE A 86 -4.68 -4.00 -28.24
CA PHE A 86 -4.75 -3.31 -26.97
C PHE A 86 -6.18 -2.90 -26.61
N LYS A 87 -6.50 -3.04 -25.32
CA LYS A 87 -7.66 -2.41 -24.69
C LYS A 87 -7.29 -0.98 -24.34
N MET A 88 -7.71 0.01 -25.13
CA MET A 88 -7.34 1.42 -24.95
C MET A 88 -7.72 1.96 -23.55
N GLU A 89 -8.82 1.49 -22.99
CA GLU A 89 -9.24 1.83 -21.60
C GLU A 89 -8.18 1.40 -20.58
N THR A 90 -7.63 0.18 -20.70
CA THR A 90 -6.59 -0.33 -19.81
C THR A 90 -5.25 0.39 -20.05
N VAL A 91 -4.90 0.70 -21.30
CA VAL A 91 -3.70 1.49 -21.61
C VAL A 91 -3.81 2.87 -20.97
N MET A 92 -4.96 3.53 -21.09
CA MET A 92 -5.21 4.84 -20.49
C MET A 92 -5.17 4.76 -18.95
N LEU A 93 -5.68 3.68 -18.35
CA LEU A 93 -5.56 3.44 -16.91
C LEU A 93 -4.10 3.37 -16.48
N TRP A 94 -3.27 2.60 -17.18
CA TRP A 94 -1.85 2.49 -16.88
C TRP A 94 -1.09 3.81 -17.07
N LEU A 95 -1.45 4.62 -18.07
CA LEU A 95 -0.88 5.96 -18.22
C LEU A 95 -1.22 6.86 -17.03
N LYS A 96 -2.47 6.82 -16.53
CA LYS A 96 -2.87 7.56 -15.32
C LYS A 96 -2.10 7.07 -14.09
N VAL A 97 -1.89 5.77 -13.96
CA VAL A 97 -1.09 5.17 -12.87
C VAL A 97 0.36 5.65 -12.95
N VAL A 98 0.98 5.63 -14.14
CA VAL A 98 2.35 6.13 -14.34
C VAL A 98 2.45 7.60 -13.95
N VAL A 99 1.54 8.46 -14.44
CA VAL A 99 1.50 9.89 -14.10
C VAL A 99 1.38 10.10 -12.58
N ALA A 100 0.58 9.28 -11.90
CA ALA A 100 0.41 9.38 -10.46
C ALA A 100 1.62 8.88 -9.65
N ILE A 101 2.48 8.03 -10.22
CA ILE A 101 3.71 7.57 -9.54
C ILE A 101 4.82 8.63 -9.61
N LEU A 102 4.89 9.39 -10.69
CA LEU A 102 6.01 10.30 -10.96
C LEU A 102 6.34 11.22 -9.77
N PRO A 103 5.39 11.91 -9.10
CA PRO A 103 5.73 12.78 -7.99
C PRO A 103 6.44 12.04 -6.85
N SER A 104 5.94 10.86 -6.46
CA SER A 104 6.54 10.08 -5.37
C SER A 104 7.86 9.44 -5.77
N ALA A 105 8.06 9.06 -7.04
CA ALA A 105 9.33 8.56 -7.53
C ALA A 105 10.40 9.68 -7.58
N ILE A 106 10.05 10.88 -8.07
CA ILE A 106 10.95 12.04 -8.12
C ILE A 106 11.45 12.45 -6.73
N VAL A 107 10.61 12.36 -5.72
CA VAL A 107 10.98 12.70 -4.34
C VAL A 107 11.56 11.48 -3.62
N GLY A 108 10.93 10.32 -3.73
CA GLY A 108 11.29 9.13 -2.96
C GLY A 108 12.65 8.58 -3.31
N ILE A 109 12.97 8.43 -4.61
CA ILE A 109 14.22 7.79 -5.03
C ILE A 109 15.46 8.57 -4.56
N PRO A 110 15.57 9.91 -4.73
CA PRO A 110 16.73 10.67 -4.26
C PRO A 110 16.84 10.79 -2.73
N PHE A 111 15.73 10.72 -2.01
CA PHE A 111 15.68 10.95 -0.57
C PHE A 111 15.44 9.68 0.26
N ASP A 112 15.43 8.48 -0.35
CA ASP A 112 15.17 7.20 0.32
C ASP A 112 16.04 7.00 1.57
N ASP A 113 17.38 7.08 1.42
CA ASP A 113 18.33 6.89 2.53
C ASP A 113 18.17 7.95 3.62
N TRP A 114 17.89 9.19 3.23
CA TRP A 114 17.65 10.27 4.20
C TRP A 114 16.37 10.05 4.99
N MET A 115 15.30 9.62 4.32
CA MET A 115 14.00 9.33 4.96
C MET A 115 14.11 8.14 5.91
N ASP A 116 14.78 7.08 5.49
CA ASP A 116 15.04 5.91 6.34
C ASP A 116 15.81 6.33 7.62
N ALA A 117 16.83 7.17 7.48
CA ALA A 117 17.67 7.60 8.61
C ALA A 117 16.96 8.54 9.60
N HIS A 118 16.04 9.41 9.12
CA HIS A 118 15.48 10.50 9.93
C HIS A 118 14.01 10.33 10.28
N LEU A 119 13.23 9.67 9.42
CA LEU A 119 11.78 9.57 9.58
C LEU A 119 11.31 8.18 10.03
N HIS A 120 12.13 7.13 9.86
CA HIS A 120 11.75 5.76 10.22
C HIS A 120 11.92 5.52 11.72
N ASN A 121 11.11 6.21 12.53
CA ASN A 121 11.12 6.11 13.98
C ASN A 121 9.70 6.16 14.57
N ALA A 122 9.54 5.61 15.77
CA ALA A 122 8.24 5.48 16.42
C ALA A 122 7.50 6.82 16.67
N PRO A 123 8.17 7.93 17.08
CA PRO A 123 7.50 9.23 17.23
C PRO A 123 6.90 9.75 15.94
N VAL A 124 7.61 9.67 14.81
CA VAL A 124 7.09 10.10 13.50
C VAL A 124 5.89 9.25 13.11
N VAL A 125 6.00 7.93 13.24
CA VAL A 125 4.90 7.00 12.91
C VAL A 125 3.68 7.27 13.77
N ALA A 126 3.84 7.44 15.08
CA ALA A 126 2.74 7.77 15.99
C ALA A 126 2.06 9.09 15.61
N ALA A 127 2.84 10.14 15.34
CA ALA A 127 2.32 11.43 14.92
C ALA A 127 1.52 11.32 13.61
N MET A 128 2.06 10.64 12.60
CA MET A 128 1.39 10.48 11.30
C MET A 128 0.15 9.61 11.38
N LEU A 129 0.13 8.59 12.24
CA LEU A 129 -1.08 7.82 12.52
C LEU A 129 -2.20 8.73 13.04
N VAL A 130 -1.91 9.58 14.04
CA VAL A 130 -2.89 10.50 14.62
C VAL A 130 -3.33 11.57 13.60
N ILE A 131 -2.39 12.22 12.92
CA ILE A 131 -2.68 13.28 11.94
C ILE A 131 -3.62 12.77 10.84
N TYR A 132 -3.28 11.63 10.23
CA TYR A 132 -4.11 11.04 9.18
C TYR A 132 -5.40 10.42 9.71
N GLY A 133 -5.41 9.94 10.96
CA GLY A 133 -6.64 9.53 11.64
C GLY A 133 -7.63 10.68 11.74
N VAL A 134 -7.18 11.84 12.22
CA VAL A 134 -7.98 13.08 12.29
C VAL A 134 -8.39 13.53 10.88
N ALA A 135 -7.45 13.51 9.90
CA ALA A 135 -7.74 13.89 8.52
C ALA A 135 -8.88 13.05 7.91
N PHE A 136 -8.88 11.73 8.11
CA PHE A 136 -9.96 10.86 7.65
C PHE A 136 -11.32 11.24 8.26
N ILE A 137 -11.37 11.48 9.57
CA ILE A 137 -12.60 11.88 10.25
C ILE A 137 -13.14 13.23 9.71
N LEU A 138 -12.25 14.21 9.55
CA LEU A 138 -12.63 15.55 9.06
C LEU A 138 -13.10 15.50 7.60
N VAL A 139 -12.39 14.79 6.73
CA VAL A 139 -12.75 14.66 5.32
C VAL A 139 -14.09 13.93 5.18
N GLU A 140 -14.29 12.81 5.89
CA GLU A 140 -15.56 12.09 5.87
C GLU A 140 -16.72 12.96 6.38
N LYS A 141 -16.55 13.71 7.47
CA LYS A 141 -17.56 14.63 7.99
C LYS A 141 -17.93 15.69 6.94
N LYS A 142 -16.94 16.29 6.27
CA LYS A 142 -17.15 17.32 5.24
C LYS A 142 -17.82 16.77 3.98
N HIS A 143 -17.54 15.51 3.61
CA HIS A 143 -18.05 14.90 2.37
C HIS A 143 -19.29 14.03 2.58
N ARG A 144 -19.75 13.85 3.82
CA ARG A 144 -20.91 13.00 4.15
C ARG A 144 -22.18 13.34 3.38
N ALA A 145 -22.42 14.62 3.14
CA ALA A 145 -23.61 15.14 2.44
C ALA A 145 -23.37 15.30 0.92
N ARG A 146 -22.14 15.09 0.41
CA ARG A 146 -21.82 15.33 -0.99
C ARG A 146 -21.89 14.03 -1.78
N ARG A 147 -22.64 14.06 -2.88
CA ARG A 147 -22.61 12.96 -3.84
C ARG A 147 -21.28 12.98 -4.59
N ALA A 148 -20.53 11.87 -4.54
CA ALA A 148 -19.27 11.77 -5.27
C ALA A 148 -19.52 11.92 -6.78
N ARG A 149 -18.71 12.74 -7.45
CA ARG A 149 -18.82 12.98 -8.91
C ARG A 149 -18.24 11.82 -9.72
N ILE A 150 -17.18 11.20 -9.22
CA ILE A 150 -16.44 10.13 -9.86
C ILE A 150 -16.77 8.82 -9.17
N GLN A 151 -17.58 8.00 -9.82
CA GLN A 151 -18.10 6.75 -9.24
C GLN A 151 -17.26 5.52 -9.60
N SER A 152 -16.43 5.61 -10.64
CA SER A 152 -15.58 4.51 -11.08
C SER A 152 -14.18 5.00 -11.46
N VAL A 153 -13.21 4.08 -11.46
CA VAL A 153 -11.80 4.38 -11.72
C VAL A 153 -11.55 4.85 -13.15
N GLU A 154 -12.36 4.43 -14.08
CA GLU A 154 -12.27 4.81 -15.50
C GLU A 154 -12.51 6.31 -15.71
N LEU A 155 -13.35 6.93 -14.85
CA LEU A 155 -13.70 8.35 -14.90
C LEU A 155 -12.65 9.28 -14.28
N ILE A 156 -11.62 8.74 -13.64
CA ILE A 156 -10.47 9.52 -13.15
C ILE A 156 -9.71 10.05 -14.37
N ASP A 157 -9.52 11.36 -14.47
CA ASP A 157 -8.73 11.99 -15.52
C ASP A 157 -7.23 12.11 -15.15
N MET A 158 -6.40 12.57 -16.08
CA MET A 158 -4.95 12.70 -15.87
C MET A 158 -4.59 13.72 -14.78
N ARG A 159 -5.35 14.82 -14.68
CA ARG A 159 -5.15 15.84 -13.65
C ARG A 159 -5.45 15.29 -12.27
N MET A 160 -6.54 14.55 -12.14
CA MET A 160 -6.90 13.88 -10.88
C MET A 160 -5.86 12.83 -10.51
N ALA A 161 -5.39 12.02 -11.47
CA ALA A 161 -4.35 11.03 -11.25
C ALA A 161 -3.06 11.69 -10.72
N LEU A 162 -2.61 12.79 -11.33
CA LEU A 162 -1.46 13.57 -10.87
C LEU A 162 -1.69 14.10 -9.44
N MET A 163 -2.88 14.66 -9.14
CA MET A 163 -3.20 15.16 -7.80
C MET A 163 -3.17 14.04 -6.76
N ILE A 164 -3.73 12.87 -7.07
CA ILE A 164 -3.65 11.69 -6.18
C ILE A 164 -2.18 11.29 -5.99
N GLY A 165 -1.36 11.38 -7.04
CA GLY A 165 0.07 11.14 -6.98
C GLY A 165 0.81 12.13 -6.08
N LEU A 166 0.43 13.40 -6.06
CA LEU A 166 0.96 14.38 -5.11
C LEU A 166 0.59 14.02 -3.66
N PHE A 167 -0.62 13.51 -3.42
CA PHE A 167 -0.96 12.95 -2.10
C PHE A 167 -0.10 11.72 -1.77
N GLN A 168 0.27 10.91 -2.76
CA GLN A 168 1.16 9.77 -2.53
C GLN A 168 2.54 10.20 -2.02
N VAL A 169 3.06 11.37 -2.40
CA VAL A 169 4.34 11.88 -1.85
C VAL A 169 4.31 11.93 -0.32
N LEU A 170 3.16 12.29 0.27
CA LEU A 170 3.02 12.33 1.71
C LEU A 170 3.19 10.96 2.38
N SER A 171 2.95 9.88 1.64
CA SER A 171 3.13 8.52 2.15
C SER A 171 4.59 8.08 2.27
N LEU A 172 5.53 8.85 1.75
CA LEU A 172 6.95 8.66 1.97
C LEU A 172 7.32 8.86 3.45
N VAL A 173 6.52 9.62 4.20
CA VAL A 173 6.68 9.74 5.66
C VAL A 173 6.06 8.50 6.31
N PRO A 174 6.86 7.68 7.05
CA PRO A 174 6.39 6.47 7.72
C PRO A 174 5.20 6.74 8.65
N GLY A 175 4.25 5.81 8.72
CA GLY A 175 3.02 6.01 9.50
C GLY A 175 1.87 6.66 8.71
N THR A 176 2.15 7.38 7.62
CA THR A 176 1.11 8.00 6.77
C THR A 176 0.17 6.98 6.14
N SER A 177 0.68 5.85 5.68
CA SER A 177 0.02 4.85 4.82
C SER A 177 -0.13 5.33 3.37
N ARG A 178 0.40 4.57 2.43
CA ARG A 178 0.25 4.83 1.00
C ARG A 178 -1.22 4.81 0.59
N SER A 179 -1.95 3.75 0.96
CA SER A 179 -3.39 3.65 0.70
C SER A 179 -4.15 4.78 1.41
N GLY A 180 -3.76 5.13 2.63
CA GLY A 180 -4.36 6.25 3.36
C GLY A 180 -4.25 7.59 2.63
N ALA A 181 -3.06 7.96 2.18
CA ALA A 181 -2.80 9.21 1.48
C ALA A 181 -3.53 9.28 0.13
N THR A 182 -3.42 8.23 -0.69
CA THR A 182 -4.01 8.20 -2.04
C THR A 182 -5.54 8.12 -2.02
N ILE A 183 -6.13 7.37 -1.09
CA ILE A 183 -7.59 7.31 -0.91
C ILE A 183 -8.11 8.68 -0.46
N LEU A 184 -7.46 9.30 0.53
CA LEU A 184 -7.84 10.62 1.01
C LEU A 184 -7.76 11.66 -0.13
N GLY A 185 -6.68 11.64 -0.91
CA GLY A 185 -6.52 12.48 -2.10
C GLY A 185 -7.63 12.26 -3.12
N GLY A 186 -7.98 11.01 -3.42
CA GLY A 186 -9.07 10.66 -4.33
C GLY A 186 -10.43 11.19 -3.86
N ILE A 187 -10.75 11.06 -2.57
CA ILE A 187 -12.00 11.57 -1.99
C ILE A 187 -12.04 13.10 -2.08
N LEU A 188 -10.95 13.79 -1.77
CA LEU A 188 -10.85 15.24 -1.88
C LEU A 188 -11.02 15.73 -3.32
N MET A 189 -10.58 14.95 -4.30
CA MET A 189 -10.80 15.24 -5.73
C MET A 189 -12.22 14.89 -6.21
N GLY A 190 -13.06 14.31 -5.36
CA GLY A 190 -14.47 14.01 -5.66
C GLY A 190 -14.74 12.58 -6.11
N CYS A 191 -13.79 11.66 -5.91
CA CYS A 191 -14.00 10.23 -6.12
C CYS A 191 -14.92 9.65 -5.03
N SER A 192 -15.69 8.63 -5.40
CA SER A 192 -16.33 7.75 -4.43
C SER A 192 -15.28 6.97 -3.65
N ARG A 193 -15.63 6.46 -2.46
CA ARG A 193 -14.73 5.62 -1.65
C ARG A 193 -14.20 4.44 -2.44
N ALA A 194 -15.09 3.78 -3.20
CA ALA A 194 -14.73 2.62 -4.02
C ALA A 194 -13.76 3.01 -5.15
N ALA A 195 -14.04 4.08 -5.91
CA ALA A 195 -13.15 4.52 -7.00
C ALA A 195 -11.78 4.97 -6.50
N ALA A 196 -11.73 5.70 -5.37
CA ALA A 196 -10.47 6.12 -4.75
C ALA A 196 -9.64 4.91 -4.26
N SER A 197 -10.30 3.93 -3.63
CA SER A 197 -9.61 2.71 -3.16
C SER A 197 -9.13 1.84 -4.31
N GLU A 198 -9.94 1.65 -5.34
CA GLU A 198 -9.56 0.86 -6.52
C GLU A 198 -8.37 1.49 -7.25
N PHE A 199 -8.38 2.82 -7.46
CA PHE A 199 -7.24 3.51 -8.06
C PHE A 199 -5.98 3.43 -7.19
N SER A 200 -6.13 3.56 -5.86
CA SER A 200 -5.04 3.34 -4.89
C SER A 200 -4.43 1.95 -5.02
N PHE A 201 -5.25 0.90 -5.20
CA PHE A 201 -4.75 -0.47 -5.40
C PHE A 201 -3.95 -0.62 -6.70
N PHE A 202 -4.43 -0.01 -7.79
CA PHE A 202 -3.70 -0.06 -9.07
C PHE A 202 -2.38 0.70 -9.00
N LEU A 203 -2.36 1.82 -8.28
CA LEU A 203 -1.16 2.61 -8.03
C LEU A 203 -0.13 1.84 -7.17
N ALA A 204 -0.60 0.96 -6.26
CA ALA A 204 0.25 0.10 -5.45
C ALA A 204 1.13 -0.83 -6.30
N VAL A 205 0.58 -1.42 -7.35
CA VAL A 205 1.25 -2.46 -8.13
C VAL A 205 2.64 -2.02 -8.60
N PRO A 206 2.79 -0.97 -9.40
CA PRO A 206 4.13 -0.55 -9.85
C PRO A 206 4.94 0.16 -8.75
N THR A 207 4.31 0.87 -7.82
CA THR A 207 5.02 1.57 -6.73
C THR A 207 5.74 0.59 -5.82
N MET A 208 5.04 -0.44 -5.33
CA MET A 208 5.61 -1.44 -4.42
C MET A 208 6.55 -2.40 -5.16
N ALA A 209 6.26 -2.73 -6.42
CA ALA A 209 7.19 -3.51 -7.25
C ALA A 209 8.52 -2.76 -7.42
N GLY A 210 8.47 -1.45 -7.67
CA GLY A 210 9.66 -0.61 -7.76
C GLY A 210 10.43 -0.51 -6.45
N ALA A 211 9.74 -0.27 -5.33
CA ALA A 211 10.36 -0.23 -4.00
C ALA A 211 11.02 -1.57 -3.64
N SER A 212 10.33 -2.69 -3.87
CA SER A 212 10.88 -4.03 -3.64
C SER A 212 12.09 -4.31 -4.50
N LEU A 213 12.07 -3.91 -5.78
CA LEU A 213 13.23 -4.06 -6.66
C LEU A 213 14.46 -3.30 -6.12
N ILE A 214 14.28 -2.06 -5.68
CA ILE A 214 15.36 -1.25 -5.10
C ILE A 214 15.92 -1.94 -3.84
N LYS A 215 15.06 -2.41 -2.92
CA LYS A 215 15.50 -3.08 -1.68
C LYS A 215 16.22 -4.40 -1.97
N VAL A 216 15.73 -5.21 -2.93
CA VAL A 216 16.42 -6.45 -3.35
C VAL A 216 17.79 -6.14 -3.96
N LEU A 217 17.89 -5.12 -4.82
CA LEU A 217 19.17 -4.74 -5.42
C LEU A 217 20.17 -4.21 -4.38
N LYS A 218 19.70 -3.47 -3.35
CA LYS A 218 20.53 -3.01 -2.22
C LYS A 218 20.97 -4.18 -1.33
N PHE A 219 20.11 -5.17 -1.08
CA PHE A 219 20.42 -6.35 -0.30
C PHE A 219 21.43 -7.27 -1.01
N GLY A 220 21.30 -7.38 -2.33
CA GLY A 220 22.06 -8.30 -3.18
C GLY A 220 21.22 -9.50 -3.63
N LEU A 221 21.74 -10.26 -4.60
CA LEU A 221 21.02 -11.41 -5.19
C LEU A 221 21.45 -12.76 -4.59
N SER A 222 22.30 -12.74 -3.56
CA SER A 222 22.78 -13.95 -2.89
C SER A 222 21.96 -14.23 -1.64
N PHE A 223 21.00 -15.14 -1.76
CA PHE A 223 20.14 -15.57 -0.66
C PHE A 223 20.53 -16.95 -0.17
N THR A 224 20.47 -17.13 1.14
CA THR A 224 20.52 -18.48 1.74
C THR A 224 19.18 -19.21 1.53
N SER A 225 19.19 -20.54 1.64
CA SER A 225 17.94 -21.33 1.55
C SER A 225 16.95 -20.98 2.66
N GLU A 226 17.44 -20.60 3.84
CA GLU A 226 16.60 -20.18 4.97
C GLU A 226 15.94 -18.83 4.71
N GLU A 227 16.69 -17.86 4.18
CA GLU A 227 16.17 -16.54 3.78
C GLU A 227 15.08 -16.66 2.71
N LEU A 228 15.31 -17.48 1.69
CA LEU A 228 14.32 -17.73 0.63
C LEU A 228 13.05 -18.38 1.18
N LEU A 229 13.17 -19.32 2.11
CA LEU A 229 12.02 -19.97 2.73
C LEU A 229 11.20 -18.97 3.54
N ILE A 230 11.86 -18.19 4.40
CA ILE A 230 11.21 -17.18 5.27
C ILE A 230 10.55 -16.10 4.42
N LEU A 231 11.22 -15.60 3.39
CA LEU A 231 10.67 -14.63 2.45
C LEU A 231 9.47 -15.20 1.68
N GLY A 232 9.57 -16.44 1.21
CA GLY A 232 8.50 -17.15 0.53
C GLY A 232 7.25 -17.31 1.40
N ILE A 233 7.41 -17.71 2.68
CA ILE A 233 6.30 -17.83 3.63
C ILE A 233 5.64 -16.47 3.85
N GLY A 234 6.41 -15.40 4.08
CA GLY A 234 5.90 -14.05 4.24
C GLY A 234 5.11 -13.56 3.01
N CYS A 235 5.66 -13.76 1.80
CA CYS A 235 4.99 -13.38 0.56
C CYS A 235 3.69 -14.17 0.32
N VAL A 236 3.70 -15.49 0.52
CA VAL A 236 2.52 -16.34 0.30
C VAL A 236 1.42 -16.01 1.31
N SER A 237 1.76 -15.82 2.59
CA SER A 237 0.77 -15.42 3.60
C SER A 237 0.21 -14.04 3.32
N ALA A 238 1.04 -13.06 2.95
CA ALA A 238 0.58 -11.73 2.54
C ALA A 238 -0.36 -11.80 1.34
N PHE A 239 -0.05 -12.63 0.33
CA PHE A 239 -0.91 -12.84 -0.84
C PHE A 239 -2.28 -13.38 -0.47
N VAL A 240 -2.33 -14.50 0.27
CA VAL A 240 -3.60 -15.17 0.62
C VAL A 240 -4.47 -14.26 1.47
N VAL A 241 -3.88 -13.62 2.47
CA VAL A 241 -4.61 -12.72 3.38
C VAL A 241 -5.07 -11.46 2.66
N SER A 242 -4.27 -10.90 1.74
CA SER A 242 -4.64 -9.75 0.92
C SER A 242 -5.87 -9.99 0.05
N ILE A 243 -6.04 -11.20 -0.49
CA ILE A 243 -7.26 -11.55 -1.25
C ILE A 243 -8.52 -11.37 -0.39
N ILE A 244 -8.47 -11.85 0.84
CA ILE A 244 -9.58 -11.76 1.79
C ILE A 244 -9.77 -10.29 2.21
N ALA A 245 -8.68 -9.61 2.58
CA ALA A 245 -8.70 -8.23 3.04
C ALA A 245 -9.28 -7.27 1.98
N ILE A 246 -8.83 -7.37 0.72
CA ILE A 246 -9.32 -6.52 -0.38
C ILE A 246 -10.82 -6.73 -0.61
N LYS A 247 -11.28 -7.99 -0.69
CA LYS A 247 -12.71 -8.30 -0.92
C LYS A 247 -13.57 -7.77 0.22
N THR A 248 -13.17 -8.01 1.46
CA THR A 248 -13.88 -7.55 2.67
C THR A 248 -13.89 -6.02 2.74
N PHE A 249 -12.74 -5.38 2.51
CA PHE A 249 -12.61 -3.94 2.55
C PHE A 249 -13.50 -3.25 1.49
N ILE A 250 -13.46 -3.69 0.24
CA ILE A 250 -14.31 -3.11 -0.82
C ILE A 250 -15.80 -3.32 -0.50
N GLY A 251 -16.17 -4.47 0.06
CA GLY A 251 -17.54 -4.71 0.55
C GLY A 251 -17.93 -3.71 1.65
N TYR A 252 -17.06 -3.51 2.63
CA TYR A 252 -17.28 -2.62 3.76
C TYR A 252 -17.45 -1.15 3.35
N ILE A 253 -16.57 -0.60 2.53
CA ILE A 253 -16.58 0.83 2.18
C ILE A 253 -17.74 1.24 1.25
N LYS A 254 -18.44 0.28 0.64
CA LYS A 254 -19.66 0.56 -0.11
C LYS A 254 -20.80 1.03 0.80
N GLN A 255 -20.81 0.61 2.05
CA GLN A 255 -21.88 0.88 3.01
C GLN A 255 -21.43 1.75 4.19
N HIS A 256 -20.12 1.78 4.50
CA HIS A 256 -19.56 2.44 5.66
C HIS A 256 -18.57 3.55 5.27
N SER A 257 -18.38 4.51 6.21
CA SER A 257 -17.41 5.59 6.06
C SER A 257 -16.01 5.17 6.54
N PHE A 258 -15.00 5.94 6.16
CA PHE A 258 -13.64 5.74 6.67
C PHE A 258 -13.44 6.23 8.12
N THR A 259 -14.47 6.75 8.77
CA THR A 259 -14.40 7.27 10.15
C THR A 259 -13.88 6.23 11.14
N ALA A 260 -14.30 4.95 10.99
CA ALA A 260 -13.82 3.87 11.85
C ALA A 260 -12.30 3.68 11.73
N PHE A 261 -11.76 3.72 10.51
CA PHE A 261 -10.31 3.65 10.28
C PHE A 261 -9.57 4.89 10.83
N GLY A 262 -10.20 6.07 10.79
CA GLY A 262 -9.68 7.27 11.42
C GLY A 262 -9.50 7.09 12.92
N TRP A 263 -10.52 6.61 13.63
CA TRP A 263 -10.44 6.33 15.07
C TRP A 263 -9.42 5.23 15.38
N TYR A 264 -9.42 4.14 14.60
CA TYR A 264 -8.43 3.09 14.75
C TYR A 264 -6.99 3.64 14.70
N ARG A 265 -6.68 4.49 13.72
CA ARG A 265 -5.35 5.12 13.58
C ARG A 265 -5.00 6.00 14.78
N ILE A 266 -5.95 6.78 15.31
CA ILE A 266 -5.71 7.64 16.49
C ILE A 266 -5.37 6.77 17.69
N ILE A 267 -6.13 5.70 17.93
CA ILE A 267 -5.90 4.77 19.03
C ILE A 267 -4.55 4.07 18.86
N LEU A 268 -4.25 3.56 17.66
CA LEU A 268 -2.97 2.92 17.37
C LEU A 268 -1.81 3.88 17.56
N GLY A 269 -1.91 5.11 17.06
CA GLY A 269 -0.89 6.14 17.23
C GLY A 269 -0.64 6.52 18.70
N ALA A 270 -1.72 6.62 19.49
CA ALA A 270 -1.61 6.83 20.93
C ALA A 270 -0.91 5.65 21.63
N LEU A 271 -1.26 4.40 21.27
CA LEU A 271 -0.62 3.20 21.82
C LEU A 271 0.88 3.16 21.47
N VAL A 272 1.24 3.44 20.22
CA VAL A 272 2.65 3.53 19.79
C VAL A 272 3.38 4.60 20.61
N ALA A 273 2.80 5.81 20.69
CA ALA A 273 3.43 6.90 21.44
C ALA A 273 3.64 6.55 22.91
N VAL A 274 2.62 6.03 23.58
CA VAL A 274 2.70 5.66 25.01
C VAL A 274 3.73 4.55 25.22
N TYR A 275 3.72 3.51 24.39
CA TYR A 275 4.65 2.40 24.50
C TYR A 275 6.11 2.86 24.41
N PHE A 276 6.46 3.65 23.40
CA PHE A 276 7.82 4.13 23.20
C PHE A 276 8.24 5.29 24.12
N LEU A 277 7.30 5.97 24.78
CA LEU A 277 7.60 6.96 25.83
C LEU A 277 7.89 6.29 27.18
N LEU A 278 7.32 5.11 27.43
CA LEU A 278 7.50 4.37 28.70
C LEU A 278 8.70 3.40 28.65
N LYS A 279 9.25 3.11 27.48
CA LYS A 279 10.45 2.29 27.24
C LYS A 279 11.73 3.13 27.38
#